data_a13c8eafde60b598a3834ebc95277251
#
_entry.id   a13c8eafde60b598a3834ebc95277251
#
_cell.length_a   1.000
_cell.length_b   1.000
_cell.length_c   1.000
_cell.angle_alpha   90.00
_cell.angle_beta   90.00
_cell.angle_gamma   90.00
#
_symmetry.space_group_name_H-M   'P 1'
#
loop_
_entity.id
_entity.type
_entity.pdbx_description
1 polymer ?
#
loop_
_entity_poly.entity_id
_entity_poly.type
_entity_poly.pdbx_seq_one_letter_code
_entity_poly.pdbx_strand_id
1 'polypeptide(L)'
;MKTSAYQKAADVAKQKLDSVSPSFCLAKWNQVSLHLPTGLTNSCYHPPLHKIDPTAIKDNPAALHNTEQKISERKQMLKGERPAGCSYCWNIEDANGTSDRVYRSGEPWAIQDFESI
;
A
#
# COMPACT_ATOMS: atom_id res chain seq x y z
N MET A 1 -18.67 11.47 22.12
CA MET A 1 -17.55 12.19 21.47
C MET A 1 -17.87 12.38 19.98
N LYS A 2 -17.69 13.58 19.47
CA LYS A 2 -17.95 13.81 18.04
C LYS A 2 -16.82 13.23 17.20
N THR A 3 -17.17 12.43 16.20
CA THR A 3 -16.22 11.92 15.22
C THR A 3 -15.84 13.06 14.28
N SER A 4 -14.55 13.30 14.08
CA SER A 4 -14.07 14.33 13.16
C SER A 4 -14.41 13.96 11.70
N ALA A 5 -14.46 14.97 10.82
CA ALA A 5 -14.64 14.72 9.40
C ALA A 5 -13.52 13.84 8.83
N TYR A 6 -12.30 14.00 9.35
CA TYR A 6 -11.14 13.18 8.98
C TYR A 6 -11.36 11.71 9.35
N GLN A 7 -11.88 11.46 10.57
CA GLN A 7 -12.14 10.09 11.01
C GLN A 7 -13.29 9.45 10.20
N LYS A 8 -14.31 10.24 9.86
CA LYS A 8 -15.42 9.75 9.02
C LYS A 8 -14.91 9.34 7.64
N ALA A 9 -14.03 10.15 7.05
CA ALA A 9 -13.42 9.84 5.75
C ALA A 9 -12.59 8.56 5.84
N ALA A 10 -11.85 8.37 6.95
CA ALA A 10 -11.08 7.15 7.17
C ALA A 10 -11.99 5.93 7.30
N ASP A 11 -13.11 6.05 8.01
CA ASP A 11 -14.06 4.95 8.17
C ASP A 11 -14.68 4.54 6.84
N VAL A 12 -15.04 5.49 6.00
CA VAL A 12 -15.56 5.21 4.64
C VAL A 12 -14.49 4.53 3.79
N ALA A 13 -13.26 5.04 3.86
CA ALA A 13 -12.14 4.44 3.12
C ALA A 13 -11.91 2.99 3.57
N LYS A 14 -11.91 2.73 4.87
CA LYS A 14 -11.72 1.39 5.41
C LYS A 14 -12.78 0.42 4.90
N GLN A 15 -14.03 0.84 4.85
CA GLN A 15 -15.10 0.01 4.31
C GLN A 15 -14.85 -0.38 2.85
N LYS A 16 -14.40 0.57 2.03
CA LYS A 16 -14.06 0.32 0.63
C LYS A 16 -12.89 -0.65 0.50
N LEU A 17 -11.83 -0.44 1.29
CA LEU A 17 -10.66 -1.31 1.26
C LEU A 17 -11.04 -2.74 1.68
N ASP A 18 -11.75 -2.86 2.78
CA ASP A 18 -12.14 -4.16 3.33
C ASP A 18 -13.12 -4.91 2.43
N SER A 19 -13.83 -4.21 1.54
CA SER A 19 -14.68 -4.86 0.53
C SER A 19 -13.87 -5.66 -0.49
N VAL A 20 -12.60 -5.30 -0.70
CA VAL A 20 -11.68 -6.09 -1.54
C VAL A 20 -11.10 -7.23 -0.71
N SER A 21 -10.45 -6.90 0.40
CA SER A 21 -9.94 -7.86 1.39
C SER A 21 -9.58 -7.10 2.67
N PRO A 22 -9.48 -7.82 3.83
CA PRO A 22 -9.13 -7.16 5.09
C PRO A 22 -7.69 -6.64 5.15
N SER A 23 -6.85 -6.98 4.19
CA SER A 23 -5.47 -6.51 4.12
C SER A 23 -5.19 -5.65 2.89
N PHE A 24 -6.20 -5.30 2.10
CA PHE A 24 -6.01 -4.49 0.90
C PHE A 24 -5.57 -3.08 1.26
N CYS A 25 -4.52 -2.59 0.56
CA CYS A 25 -3.99 -1.23 0.72
C CYS A 25 -3.85 -0.59 -0.65
N LEU A 26 -4.60 0.47 -0.91
CA LEU A 26 -4.58 1.16 -2.20
C LEU A 26 -3.19 1.72 -2.51
N ALA A 27 -2.41 2.09 -1.48
CA ALA A 27 -1.05 2.60 -1.66
C ALA A 27 -0.13 1.60 -2.37
N LYS A 28 -0.39 0.29 -2.26
CA LYS A 28 0.37 -0.73 -3.00
C LYS A 28 0.17 -0.63 -4.50
N TRP A 29 -0.91 -0.01 -4.94
CA TRP A 29 -1.23 0.17 -6.35
C TRP A 29 -0.86 1.54 -6.88
N ASN A 30 -0.93 2.59 -6.05
CA ASN A 30 -0.81 3.96 -6.53
C ASN A 30 0.34 4.76 -5.92
N GLN A 31 1.20 4.15 -5.09
CA GLN A 31 2.36 4.84 -4.51
C GLN A 31 3.65 4.07 -4.78
N VAL A 32 4.69 4.82 -5.12
CA VAL A 32 6.02 4.30 -5.39
C VAL A 32 7.04 5.27 -4.83
N SER A 33 8.03 4.75 -4.10
CA SER A 33 9.21 5.50 -3.69
C SER A 33 10.44 4.86 -4.32
N LEU A 34 11.25 5.65 -5.01
CA LEU A 34 12.47 5.21 -5.66
C LEU A 34 13.67 5.92 -5.02
N HIS A 35 14.66 5.14 -4.60
CA HIS A 35 15.90 5.65 -4.03
C HIS A 35 17.02 5.32 -5.00
N LEU A 36 17.10 6.09 -6.10
CA LEU A 36 17.98 5.78 -7.22
C LEU A 36 19.47 5.67 -6.86
N PRO A 37 20.02 6.53 -5.99
CA PRO A 37 21.44 6.40 -5.62
C PRO A 37 21.81 5.04 -5.01
N THR A 38 20.85 4.38 -4.35
CA THR A 38 21.07 3.09 -3.70
C THR A 38 20.46 1.92 -4.45
N GLY A 39 19.62 2.19 -5.47
CA GLY A 39 18.92 1.15 -6.20
C GLY A 39 17.85 0.45 -5.39
N LEU A 40 17.23 1.15 -4.42
CA LEU A 40 16.22 0.59 -3.54
C LEU A 40 14.85 1.23 -3.79
N THR A 41 13.79 0.51 -3.43
CA THR A 41 12.42 0.98 -3.60
C THR A 41 11.48 0.40 -2.53
N ASN A 42 10.36 1.08 -2.33
CA ASN A 42 9.21 0.54 -1.60
C ASN A 42 7.92 1.18 -2.17
N SER A 43 6.77 0.78 -1.65
CA SER A 43 5.48 1.34 -2.10
C SER A 43 5.15 2.62 -1.35
N CYS A 44 4.57 2.54 -0.15
CA CYS A 44 4.61 3.66 0.78
C CYS A 44 5.94 3.56 1.54
N TYR A 45 6.37 4.59 2.24
CA TYR A 45 7.71 4.56 2.82
C TYR A 45 7.82 3.72 4.12
N HIS A 46 6.73 3.14 4.61
CA HIS A 46 6.76 2.30 5.82
C HIS A 46 7.40 0.93 5.62
N PRO A 47 7.10 0.18 4.54
CA PRO A 47 7.76 -1.11 4.33
C PRO A 47 9.27 -0.94 4.17
N PRO A 48 10.08 -1.93 4.61
CA PRO A 48 11.51 -1.91 4.35
C PRO A 48 11.79 -1.75 2.86
N LEU A 49 12.86 -1.02 2.54
CA LEU A 49 13.32 -0.89 1.17
C LEU A 49 13.85 -2.22 0.66
N HIS A 50 13.61 -2.52 -0.61
CA HIS A 50 14.17 -3.70 -1.26
C HIS A 50 14.88 -3.29 -2.55
N LYS A 51 15.75 -4.17 -3.05
CA LYS A 51 16.55 -3.88 -4.24
C LYS A 51 15.71 -3.95 -5.51
N ILE A 52 15.99 -3.01 -6.42
CA ILE A 52 15.52 -3.09 -7.79
C ILE A 52 16.51 -3.97 -8.55
N ASP A 53 16.00 -4.98 -9.28
CA ASP A 53 16.84 -5.88 -10.07
C ASP A 53 17.15 -5.25 -11.43
N PRO A 54 18.42 -4.85 -11.70
CA PRO A 54 18.76 -4.27 -13.01
C PRO A 54 18.53 -5.22 -14.18
N THR A 55 18.66 -6.53 -13.95
CA THR A 55 18.45 -7.53 -15.00
C THR A 55 16.96 -7.57 -15.40
N ALA A 56 16.06 -7.48 -14.43
CA ALA A 56 14.63 -7.44 -14.71
C ALA A 56 14.24 -6.21 -15.53
N ILE A 57 14.91 -5.07 -15.31
CA ILE A 57 14.63 -3.83 -16.05
C ILE A 57 14.95 -3.99 -17.54
N LYS A 58 15.99 -4.74 -17.89
CA LYS A 58 16.36 -4.98 -19.29
C LYS A 58 15.23 -5.68 -20.06
N ASP A 59 14.58 -6.64 -19.41
CA ASP A 59 13.50 -7.39 -20.03
C ASP A 59 12.17 -6.64 -19.95
N ASN A 60 11.97 -5.87 -18.89
CA ASN A 60 10.74 -5.11 -18.66
C ASN A 60 11.05 -3.81 -17.92
N PRO A 61 11.05 -2.67 -18.63
CA PRO A 61 11.36 -1.38 -17.98
C PRO A 61 10.46 -1.04 -16.79
N ALA A 62 9.23 -1.56 -16.77
CA ALA A 62 8.31 -1.34 -15.63
C ALA A 62 8.83 -1.95 -14.34
N ALA A 63 9.79 -2.88 -14.40
CA ALA A 63 10.40 -3.48 -13.21
C ALA A 63 11.19 -2.45 -12.37
N LEU A 64 11.46 -1.26 -12.89
CA LEU A 64 12.06 -0.18 -12.12
C LEU A 64 11.16 0.19 -10.92
N HIS A 65 9.87 0.31 -11.13
CA HIS A 65 8.91 0.70 -10.09
C HIS A 65 7.96 -0.42 -9.69
N ASN A 66 7.81 -1.45 -10.51
CA ASN A 66 6.90 -2.57 -10.27
C ASN A 66 7.70 -3.86 -10.11
N THR A 67 8.36 -3.99 -8.98
CA THR A 67 9.23 -5.13 -8.68
C THR A 67 8.44 -6.41 -8.41
N GLU A 68 9.10 -7.56 -8.52
CA GLU A 68 8.50 -8.85 -8.15
C GLU A 68 7.99 -8.86 -6.72
N GLN A 69 8.71 -8.22 -5.79
CA GLN A 69 8.26 -8.13 -4.41
C GLN A 69 6.95 -7.37 -4.29
N LYS A 70 6.81 -6.23 -4.98
CA LYS A 70 5.57 -5.45 -4.97
C LYS A 70 4.41 -6.23 -5.58
N ILE A 71 4.66 -6.94 -6.67
CA ILE A 71 3.66 -7.80 -7.32
C ILE A 71 3.19 -8.88 -6.35
N SER A 72 4.12 -9.54 -5.68
CA SER A 72 3.82 -10.59 -4.69
C SER A 72 3.00 -10.03 -3.54
N GLU A 73 3.36 -8.86 -3.02
CA GLU A 73 2.63 -8.22 -1.92
C GLU A 73 1.19 -7.86 -2.32
N ARG A 74 1.00 -7.35 -3.54
CA ARG A 74 -0.35 -7.08 -4.04
C ARG A 74 -1.19 -8.35 -4.15
N LYS A 75 -0.59 -9.44 -4.65
CA LYS A 75 -1.29 -10.73 -4.72
C LYS A 75 -1.71 -11.22 -3.33
N GLN A 76 -0.84 -11.07 -2.32
CA GLN A 76 -1.17 -11.42 -0.94
C GLN A 76 -2.36 -10.61 -0.45
N MET A 77 -2.37 -9.30 -0.69
CA MET A 77 -3.47 -8.44 -0.26
C MET A 77 -4.80 -8.82 -0.91
N LEU A 78 -4.78 -9.21 -2.17
CA LEU A 78 -6.01 -9.65 -2.87
C LEU A 78 -6.56 -10.94 -2.28
N LYS A 79 -5.71 -11.77 -1.68
CA LYS A 79 -6.12 -13.01 -1.01
C LYS A 79 -6.46 -12.81 0.47
N GLY A 80 -6.39 -11.59 0.98
CA GLY A 80 -6.60 -11.31 2.40
C GLY A 80 -5.41 -11.61 3.29
N GLU A 81 -4.25 -11.91 2.69
CA GLU A 81 -3.02 -12.14 3.43
C GLU A 81 -2.33 -10.81 3.73
N ARG A 82 -1.59 -10.77 4.83
CA ARG A 82 -0.85 -9.58 5.26
C ARG A 82 0.62 -9.68 4.87
N PRO A 83 1.11 -8.86 3.90
CA PRO A 83 2.54 -8.82 3.61
C PRO A 83 3.35 -8.45 4.84
N ALA A 84 4.42 -9.20 5.09
CA ALA A 84 5.26 -8.98 6.28
C ALA A 84 5.88 -7.59 6.32
N GLY A 85 6.22 -7.03 5.15
CA GLY A 85 6.80 -5.69 5.06
C GLY A 85 5.89 -4.57 5.52
N CYS A 86 4.60 -4.83 5.68
CA CYS A 86 3.62 -3.83 6.11
C CYS A 86 3.29 -3.93 7.60
N SER A 87 4.17 -4.52 8.40
CA SER A 87 3.95 -4.74 9.84
C SER A 87 3.62 -3.47 10.61
N TYR A 88 4.15 -2.32 10.18
CA TYR A 88 3.81 -1.02 10.80
C TYR A 88 2.29 -0.82 10.86
N CYS A 89 1.60 -1.03 9.75
CA CYS A 89 0.14 -0.87 9.69
C CYS A 89 -0.59 -1.99 10.44
N TRP A 90 -0.12 -3.23 10.32
CA TRP A 90 -0.77 -4.36 11.00
C TRP A 90 -0.72 -4.22 12.51
N ASN A 91 0.42 -3.76 13.05
CA ASN A 91 0.55 -3.55 14.49
C ASN A 91 -0.43 -2.49 15.00
N ILE A 92 -0.62 -1.41 14.25
CA ILE A 92 -1.57 -0.36 14.62
C ILE A 92 -3.00 -0.89 14.57
N GLU A 93 -3.37 -1.60 13.51
CA GLU A 93 -4.73 -2.14 13.37
C GLU A 93 -5.02 -3.20 14.42
N ASP A 94 -4.06 -4.05 14.73
CA ASP A 94 -4.23 -5.09 15.77
C ASP A 94 -4.37 -4.48 17.16
N ALA A 95 -3.89 -3.26 17.36
CA ALA A 95 -4.11 -2.50 18.60
C ALA A 95 -5.38 -1.63 18.54
N ASN A 96 -6.27 -1.89 17.57
CA ASN A 96 -7.53 -1.19 17.35
C ASN A 96 -7.36 0.27 16.91
N GLY A 97 -6.18 0.62 16.36
CA GLY A 97 -5.93 1.94 15.80
C GLY A 97 -6.26 2.00 14.32
N THR A 98 -6.28 3.22 13.78
CA THR A 98 -6.42 3.46 12.33
C THR A 98 -5.03 3.65 11.74
N SER A 99 -4.65 2.77 10.81
CA SER A 99 -3.32 2.77 10.23
C SER A 99 -3.21 3.67 8.99
N ASP A 100 -1.97 3.89 8.54
CA ASP A 100 -1.73 4.61 7.29
C ASP A 100 -2.24 3.85 6.06
N ARG A 101 -2.45 2.54 6.14
CA ARG A 101 -3.16 1.80 5.10
C ARG A 101 -4.49 2.47 4.79
N VAL A 102 -5.21 2.87 5.83
CA VAL A 102 -6.52 3.51 5.71
C VAL A 102 -6.37 4.99 5.36
N TYR A 103 -5.53 5.72 6.09
CA TYR A 103 -5.37 7.17 5.88
C TYR A 103 -4.81 7.49 4.50
N ARG A 104 -3.78 6.79 4.07
CA ARG A 104 -3.16 7.01 2.75
C ARG A 104 -4.10 6.65 1.62
N SER A 105 -4.84 5.55 1.78
CA SER A 105 -5.81 5.13 0.77
C SER A 105 -7.03 6.05 0.70
N GLY A 106 -7.37 6.68 1.82
CA GLY A 106 -8.55 7.53 1.92
C GLY A 106 -8.34 8.98 1.49
N GLU A 107 -7.11 9.37 1.13
CA GLU A 107 -6.86 10.71 0.64
C GLU A 107 -7.62 10.94 -0.67
N PRO A 108 -8.15 12.17 -0.92
CA PRO A 108 -8.99 12.39 -2.11
C PRO A 108 -8.35 11.99 -3.43
N TRP A 109 -7.05 12.28 -3.60
CA TRP A 109 -6.33 11.93 -4.83
C TRP A 109 -6.18 10.42 -5.01
N ALA A 110 -6.15 9.68 -3.90
CA ALA A 110 -5.97 8.23 -3.92
C ALA A 110 -7.30 7.50 -4.10
N ILE A 111 -8.30 7.87 -3.30
CA ILE A 111 -9.57 7.13 -3.26
C ILE A 111 -10.38 7.30 -4.56
N GLN A 112 -10.22 8.43 -5.25
CA GLN A 112 -10.91 8.64 -6.52
C GLN A 112 -10.47 7.64 -7.59
N ASP A 113 -9.26 7.07 -7.46
CA ASP A 113 -8.76 6.09 -8.42
C ASP A 113 -9.16 4.65 -8.06
N PHE A 114 -9.87 4.47 -6.94
CA PHE A 114 -10.20 3.14 -6.42
C PHE A 114 -10.91 2.27 -7.46
N GLU A 115 -11.86 2.85 -8.17
CA GLU A 115 -12.68 2.12 -9.15
C GLU A 115 -11.88 1.73 -10.41
N SER A 116 -10.76 2.40 -10.68
CA SER A 116 -9.96 2.17 -11.89
C SER A 116 -8.80 1.17 -11.68
N ILE A 117 -8.64 0.69 -10.46
CA ILE A 117 -7.52 -0.23 -10.12
C ILE A 117 -7.93 -1.68 -10.13
#